data_080cf9924362e97c7f437ac19612e7e3
#
_entry.id   080cf9924362e97c7f437ac19612e7e3
#
_cell.length_a   1.000
_cell.length_b   1.000
_cell.length_c   1.000
_cell.angle_alpha   90.00
_cell.angle_beta   90.00
_cell.angle_gamma   90.00
#
_symmetry.space_group_name_H-M   'P 1'
#
loop_
_entity.id
_entity.type
_entity.pdbx_description
1 polymer ?
#
loop_
_entity_poly.entity_id
_entity_poly.type
_entity_poly.pdbx_seq_one_letter_code
_entity_poly.pdbx_strand_id
1 'polypeptide(L)'
;MGLCDIGLKNKAVRDLDIPEVPLVKLDTLWLQVGGTLCNLQCTHCFISCGPQNHTHEMMTMKDVQQRLLESKTLGVKDYYITGGEVFMNAEIFEILATILEYGPLDVLTNVTLITSEKAARLKKIQNNSSHKLQFRVSMESFDEKLNDRTRGKNSFRKATE
;
A
#
# COMPACT_ATOMS: atom_id res chain seq x y z
N MET A 1 -11.36 -6.16 26.90
CA MET A 1 -12.43 -5.68 25.99
C MET A 1 -12.09 -6.19 24.61
N GLY A 2 -12.80 -7.20 24.12
CA GLY A 2 -12.36 -8.00 22.97
C GLY A 2 -12.52 -7.25 21.65
N LEU A 3 -11.51 -7.40 20.78
CA LEU A 3 -11.39 -6.87 19.43
C LEU A 3 -12.40 -7.43 18.40
N CYS A 4 -13.40 -8.19 18.84
CA CYS A 4 -14.34 -8.91 17.98
C CYS A 4 -15.62 -8.17 17.57
N ASP A 5 -15.75 -6.88 17.86
CA ASP A 5 -16.98 -6.14 17.55
C ASP A 5 -16.85 -5.20 16.32
N ILE A 6 -15.99 -5.54 15.37
CA ILE A 6 -16.05 -4.95 14.02
C ILE A 6 -17.25 -5.62 13.34
N GLY A 7 -18.42 -5.00 13.56
CA GLY A 7 -19.74 -5.50 13.23
C GLY A 7 -19.97 -5.95 11.80
N LEU A 8 -19.76 -7.20 11.53
CA LEU A 8 -20.50 -7.88 10.45
C LEU A 8 -21.94 -8.13 10.97
N LYS A 9 -22.75 -7.06 10.98
CA LYS A 9 -24.19 -7.12 11.28
C LYS A 9 -25.01 -7.74 10.16
N ASN A 10 -24.43 -8.52 9.27
CA ASN A 10 -25.16 -9.18 8.20
C ASN A 10 -25.67 -10.52 8.70
N LYS A 11 -26.98 -10.59 9.03
CA LYS A 11 -27.66 -11.77 9.56
C LYS A 11 -27.43 -13.01 8.66
N ALA A 12 -27.29 -12.80 7.34
CA ALA A 12 -27.03 -13.88 6.38
C ALA A 12 -25.66 -14.57 6.54
N VAL A 13 -24.67 -13.90 7.15
CA VAL A 13 -23.34 -14.50 7.37
C VAL A 13 -23.29 -15.31 8.66
N ARG A 14 -24.16 -15.00 9.65
CA ARG A 14 -24.22 -15.71 10.93
C ARG A 14 -24.84 -17.11 10.85
N ASP A 15 -25.61 -17.36 9.80
CA ASP A 15 -26.30 -18.65 9.59
C ASP A 15 -25.46 -19.63 8.75
N LEU A 16 -24.25 -19.23 8.33
CA LEU A 16 -23.29 -20.10 7.67
C LEU A 16 -22.39 -20.73 8.75
N ASP A 17 -22.22 -22.05 8.68
CA ASP A 17 -21.26 -22.80 9.51
C ASP A 17 -19.83 -22.53 8.97
N ILE A 18 -19.36 -21.29 9.19
CA ILE A 18 -18.06 -20.84 8.77
C ILE A 18 -17.11 -21.03 9.95
N PRO A 19 -15.99 -21.76 9.78
CA PRO A 19 -14.99 -21.91 10.82
C PRO A 19 -14.47 -20.55 11.28
N GLU A 20 -14.62 -20.20 12.53
CA GLU A 20 -14.05 -19.00 13.14
C GLU A 20 -12.63 -19.29 13.63
N VAL A 21 -11.68 -18.52 13.15
CA VAL A 21 -10.29 -18.55 13.64
C VAL A 21 -10.04 -17.26 14.40
N PRO A 22 -9.73 -17.31 15.71
CA PRO A 22 -9.48 -16.10 16.47
C PRO A 22 -8.22 -15.40 15.98
N LEU A 23 -8.29 -14.07 15.79
CA LEU A 23 -7.11 -13.26 15.57
C LEU A 23 -6.29 -13.20 16.87
N VAL A 24 -5.19 -13.92 16.91
CA VAL A 24 -4.32 -14.00 18.09
C VAL A 24 -3.55 -12.71 18.29
N LYS A 25 -3.09 -12.09 17.18
CA LYS A 25 -2.22 -10.91 17.18
C LYS A 25 -2.27 -10.17 15.87
N LEU A 26 -2.17 -8.85 15.91
CA LEU A 26 -2.03 -7.99 14.75
C LEU A 26 -0.60 -7.44 14.70
N ASP A 27 0.31 -8.16 14.06
CA ASP A 27 1.71 -7.74 13.93
C ASP A 27 1.94 -6.80 12.74
N THR A 28 1.11 -6.91 11.70
CA THR A 28 1.31 -6.19 10.43
C THR A 28 0.06 -5.41 10.04
N LEU A 29 0.22 -4.15 9.68
CA LEU A 29 -0.84 -3.30 9.15
C LEU A 29 -0.60 -2.94 7.69
N TRP A 30 -1.61 -3.20 6.86
CA TRP A 30 -1.63 -2.78 5.47
C TRP A 30 -2.55 -1.57 5.28
N LEU A 31 -2.05 -0.50 4.68
CA LEU A 31 -2.80 0.70 4.35
C LEU A 31 -2.87 0.87 2.83
N GLN A 32 -4.07 0.96 2.28
CA GLN A 32 -4.29 1.16 0.85
C GLN A 32 -4.28 2.66 0.51
N VAL A 33 -3.13 3.31 0.71
CA VAL A 33 -2.99 4.77 0.58
C VAL A 33 -3.20 5.29 -0.84
N GLY A 34 -2.98 4.45 -1.85
CA GLY A 34 -3.19 4.79 -3.27
C GLY A 34 -4.63 4.59 -3.76
N GLY A 35 -5.57 4.15 -2.89
CA GLY A 35 -6.93 3.81 -3.32
C GLY A 35 -6.92 2.81 -4.48
N THR A 36 -7.80 3.01 -5.46
CA THR A 36 -7.85 2.20 -6.70
C THR A 36 -7.31 2.94 -7.93
N LEU A 37 -6.86 4.18 -7.79
CA LEU A 37 -6.29 4.96 -8.88
C LEU A 37 -4.84 4.54 -9.15
N CYS A 38 -4.53 4.20 -10.40
CA CYS A 38 -3.21 3.78 -10.84
C CYS A 38 -2.89 4.37 -12.22
N ASN A 39 -1.65 4.75 -12.45
CA ASN A 39 -1.19 5.22 -13.76
C ASN A 39 -0.97 4.09 -14.78
N LEU A 40 -1.05 2.83 -14.36
CA LEU A 40 -1.02 1.62 -15.20
C LEU A 40 -2.37 0.90 -15.15
N GLN A 41 -2.63 0.07 -16.16
CA GLN A 41 -3.78 -0.83 -16.22
C GLN A 41 -3.31 -2.24 -16.51
N CYS A 42 -2.75 -2.89 -15.49
CA CYS A 42 -2.20 -4.23 -15.61
C CYS A 42 -3.31 -5.27 -15.82
N THR A 43 -3.10 -6.21 -16.76
CA THR A 43 -4.11 -7.22 -17.12
C THR A 43 -4.44 -8.20 -15.98
N HIS A 44 -3.56 -8.34 -15.00
CA HIS A 44 -3.67 -9.25 -13.86
C HIS A 44 -3.93 -8.54 -12.52
N CYS A 45 -4.30 -7.24 -12.54
CA CYS A 45 -4.52 -6.49 -11.31
C CYS A 45 -5.70 -7.05 -10.52
N PHE A 46 -5.43 -7.71 -9.39
CA PHE A 46 -6.45 -8.40 -8.61
C PHE A 46 -7.46 -7.45 -7.93
N ILE A 47 -7.10 -6.18 -7.73
CA ILE A 47 -8.00 -5.14 -7.22
C ILE A 47 -8.49 -4.19 -8.32
N SER A 48 -8.27 -4.58 -9.59
CA SER A 48 -8.74 -3.84 -10.78
C SER A 48 -8.36 -2.35 -10.81
N CYS A 49 -7.21 -1.99 -10.27
CA CYS A 49 -6.73 -0.61 -10.31
C CYS A 49 -6.46 -0.14 -11.74
N GLY A 50 -6.62 1.14 -11.97
CA GLY A 50 -6.39 1.74 -13.28
C GLY A 50 -6.56 3.25 -13.31
N PRO A 51 -6.25 3.90 -14.46
CA PRO A 51 -6.25 5.36 -14.56
C PRO A 51 -7.62 6.03 -14.37
N GLN A 52 -8.70 5.26 -14.46
CA GLN A 52 -10.06 5.76 -14.32
C GLN A 52 -10.83 5.06 -13.20
N ASN A 53 -10.16 4.26 -12.39
CA ASN A 53 -10.83 3.59 -11.27
C ASN A 53 -10.76 4.45 -10.01
N HIS A 54 -11.91 5.04 -9.65
CA HIS A 54 -12.11 5.86 -8.45
C HIS A 54 -13.03 5.19 -7.42
N THR A 55 -13.15 3.86 -7.45
CA THR A 55 -14.03 3.10 -6.54
C THR A 55 -13.63 3.32 -5.08
N HIS A 56 -12.33 3.36 -4.80
CA HIS A 56 -11.80 3.73 -3.48
C HIS A 56 -10.87 4.93 -3.63
N GLU A 57 -11.15 5.96 -2.86
CA GLU A 57 -10.34 7.17 -2.80
C GLU A 57 -8.97 6.90 -2.16
N MET A 58 -8.02 7.78 -2.43
CA MET A 58 -6.74 7.77 -1.75
C MET A 58 -6.93 8.16 -0.29
N MET A 59 -6.20 7.53 0.61
CA MET A 59 -6.20 7.95 2.02
C MET A 59 -5.53 9.31 2.15
N THR A 60 -6.15 10.18 2.95
CA THR A 60 -5.54 11.43 3.38
C THR A 60 -4.53 11.19 4.49
N MET A 61 -3.65 12.17 4.74
CA MET A 61 -2.75 12.14 5.90
C MET A 61 -3.51 11.94 7.22
N LYS A 62 -4.69 12.56 7.35
CA LYS A 62 -5.56 12.41 8.52
C LYS A 62 -6.04 10.97 8.71
N ASP A 63 -6.44 10.31 7.62
CA ASP A 63 -6.88 8.89 7.69
C ASP A 63 -5.73 7.99 8.14
N VAL A 64 -4.54 8.21 7.57
CA VAL A 64 -3.34 7.46 7.94
C VAL A 64 -2.99 7.67 9.42
N GLN A 65 -2.97 8.91 9.89
CA GLN A 65 -2.67 9.22 11.30
C GLN A 65 -3.63 8.50 12.25
N GLN A 66 -4.92 8.49 11.94
CA GLN A 66 -5.91 7.80 12.74
C GLN A 66 -5.60 6.30 12.82
N ARG A 67 -5.31 5.65 11.69
CA ARG A 67 -4.98 4.20 11.67
C ARG A 67 -3.67 3.91 12.41
N LEU A 68 -2.68 4.80 12.34
CA LEU A 68 -1.43 4.65 13.08
C LEU A 68 -1.62 4.75 14.60
N LEU A 69 -2.46 5.66 15.07
CA LEU A 69 -2.80 5.73 16.50
C LEU A 69 -3.50 4.45 16.98
N GLU A 70 -4.44 3.92 16.20
CA GLU A 70 -5.10 2.65 16.49
C GLU A 70 -4.11 1.49 16.49
N SER A 71 -3.21 1.43 15.51
CA SER A 71 -2.21 0.37 15.37
C SER A 71 -1.26 0.27 16.56
N LYS A 72 -0.89 1.41 17.13
CA LYS A 72 -0.05 1.47 18.33
C LYS A 72 -0.69 0.76 19.52
N THR A 73 -2.00 0.94 19.71
CA THR A 73 -2.74 0.27 20.80
C THR A 73 -2.90 -1.23 20.57
N LEU A 74 -2.84 -1.68 19.32
CA LEU A 74 -2.96 -3.07 18.90
C LEU A 74 -1.63 -3.82 18.86
N GLY A 75 -0.50 -3.12 19.06
CA GLY A 75 0.83 -3.71 19.06
C GLY A 75 1.38 -4.06 17.69
N VAL A 76 0.94 -3.35 16.64
CA VAL A 76 1.48 -3.49 15.27
C VAL A 76 2.95 -3.13 15.25
N LYS A 77 3.74 -3.89 14.48
CA LYS A 77 5.21 -3.75 14.39
C LYS A 77 5.69 -3.37 12.99
N ASP A 78 4.99 -3.88 11.97
CA ASP A 78 5.38 -3.75 10.56
C ASP A 78 4.27 -3.10 9.77
N TYR A 79 4.63 -2.15 8.91
CA TYR A 79 3.70 -1.39 8.10
C TYR A 79 3.92 -1.63 6.63
N TYR A 80 2.82 -1.73 5.89
CA TYR A 80 2.82 -1.88 4.44
C TYR A 80 1.88 -0.87 3.83
N ILE A 81 2.31 -0.23 2.75
CA ILE A 81 1.41 0.61 1.96
C ILE A 81 1.27 0.08 0.54
N THR A 82 0.06 0.19 0.03
CA THR A 82 -0.35 -0.29 -1.28
C THR A 82 -1.47 0.57 -1.86
N GLY A 83 -2.10 0.10 -2.91
CA GLY A 83 -3.22 0.72 -3.60
C GLY A 83 -3.12 0.48 -5.09
N GLY A 84 -3.60 1.43 -5.89
CA GLY A 84 -3.26 1.49 -7.29
C GLY A 84 -1.78 1.81 -7.46
N GLU A 85 -1.43 3.09 -7.48
CA GLU A 85 -0.03 3.52 -7.38
C GLU A 85 0.12 4.56 -6.27
N VAL A 86 0.88 4.23 -5.25
CA VAL A 86 1.04 5.07 -4.05
C VAL A 86 1.66 6.44 -4.36
N PHE A 87 2.53 6.53 -5.37
CA PHE A 87 3.15 7.80 -5.78
C PHE A 87 2.23 8.73 -6.59
N MET A 88 0.96 8.36 -6.79
CA MET A 88 -0.10 9.25 -7.24
C MET A 88 -0.74 10.02 -6.09
N ASN A 89 -0.59 9.56 -4.85
CA ASN A 89 -1.07 10.29 -3.67
C ASN A 89 -0.21 11.55 -3.45
N ALA A 90 -0.85 12.72 -3.41
CA ALA A 90 -0.16 14.00 -3.25
C ALA A 90 0.57 14.13 -1.90
N GLU A 91 0.06 13.46 -0.86
CA GLU A 91 0.60 13.50 0.50
C GLU A 91 1.60 12.35 0.78
N ILE A 92 1.98 11.57 -0.25
CA ILE A 92 2.76 10.33 -0.08
C ILE A 92 4.04 10.51 0.75
N PHE A 93 4.80 11.57 0.54
CA PHE A 93 6.07 11.78 1.24
C PHE A 93 5.88 12.07 2.73
N GLU A 94 4.82 12.77 3.09
CA GLU A 94 4.43 13.02 4.47
C GLU A 94 3.91 11.74 5.12
N ILE A 95 3.10 10.98 4.42
CA ILE A 95 2.61 9.66 4.83
C ILE A 95 3.78 8.72 5.14
N LEU A 96 4.77 8.60 4.22
CA LEU A 96 5.95 7.76 4.41
C LEU A 96 6.74 8.17 5.66
N ALA A 97 7.01 9.47 5.82
CA ALA A 97 7.77 9.97 6.97
C ALA A 97 7.05 9.68 8.28
N THR A 98 5.73 9.88 8.32
CA THR A 98 4.92 9.65 9.53
C THR A 98 4.82 8.17 9.88
N ILE A 99 4.61 7.27 8.91
CA ILE A 99 4.55 5.82 9.20
C ILE A 99 5.89 5.34 9.79
N LEU A 100 7.00 5.84 9.27
CA LEU A 100 8.35 5.50 9.74
C LEU A 100 8.65 5.97 11.19
N GLU A 101 7.81 6.79 11.79
CA GLU A 101 7.89 7.09 13.23
C GLU A 101 7.32 5.94 14.09
N TYR A 102 6.51 5.07 13.51
CA TYR A 102 5.85 3.97 14.19
C TYR A 102 6.56 2.63 14.00
N GLY A 103 7.18 2.39 12.85
CA GLY A 103 7.88 1.14 12.55
C GLY A 103 8.44 1.07 11.14
N PRO A 104 9.07 -0.06 10.79
CA PRO A 104 9.56 -0.30 9.44
C PRO A 104 8.42 -0.32 8.41
N LEU A 105 8.70 0.14 7.21
CA LEU A 105 7.71 0.36 6.17
C LEU A 105 8.13 -0.30 4.85
N ASP A 106 7.26 -1.15 4.33
CA ASP A 106 7.31 -1.70 2.98
C ASP A 106 6.35 -0.98 2.05
N VAL A 107 6.85 -0.47 0.93
CA VAL A 107 6.10 0.25 -0.09
C VAL A 107 5.94 -0.60 -1.33
N LEU A 108 4.69 -0.96 -1.66
CA LEU A 108 4.38 -1.65 -2.91
C LEU A 108 4.11 -0.61 -4.00
N THR A 109 4.88 -0.64 -5.07
CA THR A 109 4.80 0.35 -6.15
C THR A 109 5.24 -0.22 -7.50
N ASN A 110 4.74 0.35 -8.57
CA ASN A 110 5.22 0.07 -9.91
C ASN A 110 6.47 0.90 -10.29
N VAL A 111 6.90 1.80 -9.42
CA VAL A 111 8.03 2.75 -9.49
C VAL A 111 8.07 3.68 -10.71
N THR A 112 7.17 3.54 -11.67
CA THR A 112 7.20 4.30 -12.94
C THR A 112 7.00 5.81 -12.78
N LEU A 113 6.64 6.25 -11.59
CA LEU A 113 6.47 7.67 -11.22
C LEU A 113 7.60 8.21 -10.33
N ILE A 114 8.63 7.40 -10.05
CA ILE A 114 9.77 7.83 -9.23
C ILE A 114 10.78 8.52 -10.13
N THR A 115 10.90 9.83 -9.99
CA THR A 115 11.93 10.66 -10.62
C THR A 115 13.16 10.77 -9.73
N SER A 116 14.30 11.23 -10.27
CA SER A 116 15.50 11.50 -9.47
C SER A 116 15.24 12.44 -8.29
N GLU A 117 14.37 13.44 -8.46
CA GLU A 117 13.94 14.34 -7.38
C GLU A 117 13.19 13.58 -6.28
N LYS A 118 12.21 12.75 -6.66
CA LYS A 118 11.47 11.91 -5.71
C LYS A 118 12.40 10.93 -5.00
N ALA A 119 13.34 10.32 -5.72
CA ALA A 119 14.35 9.43 -5.14
C ALA A 119 15.22 10.15 -4.10
N ALA A 120 15.64 11.38 -4.37
CA ALA A 120 16.37 12.19 -3.40
C ALA A 120 15.54 12.50 -2.13
N ARG A 121 14.23 12.77 -2.28
CA ARG A 121 13.32 12.96 -1.13
C ARG A 121 13.17 11.68 -0.32
N LEU A 122 13.01 10.52 -0.99
CA LEU A 122 12.92 9.22 -0.32
C LEU A 122 14.21 8.90 0.48
N LYS A 123 15.38 9.17 -0.12
CA LYS A 123 16.66 9.02 0.57
C LYS A 123 16.74 9.91 1.82
N LYS A 124 16.27 11.16 1.74
CA LYS A 124 16.22 12.06 2.90
C LYS A 124 15.29 11.53 4.00
N ILE A 125 14.13 11.02 3.64
CA ILE A 125 13.19 10.40 4.60
C ILE A 125 13.86 9.21 5.29
N GLN A 126 14.47 8.29 4.53
CA GLN A 126 15.18 7.16 5.11
C GLN A 126 16.32 7.59 6.04
N ASN A 127 17.10 8.59 5.67
CA ASN A 127 18.21 9.06 6.49
C ASN A 127 17.76 9.71 7.81
N ASN A 128 16.54 10.23 7.85
CA ASN A 128 15.96 10.86 9.04
C ASN A 128 15.18 9.88 9.93
N SER A 129 15.06 8.62 9.54
CA SER A 129 14.35 7.59 10.30
C SER A 129 15.29 6.54 10.86
N SER A 130 15.00 6.06 12.07
CA SER A 130 15.61 4.87 12.66
C SER A 130 15.04 3.56 12.10
N HIS A 131 13.84 3.60 11.51
CA HIS A 131 13.20 2.46 10.90
C HIS A 131 13.52 2.35 9.42
N LYS A 132 13.45 1.13 8.89
CA LYS A 132 13.80 0.83 7.52
C LYS A 132 12.66 1.13 6.57
N LEU A 133 12.95 1.83 5.46
CA LEU A 133 12.08 2.01 4.31
C LEU A 133 12.48 1.03 3.22
N GLN A 134 11.57 0.17 2.80
CA GLN A 134 11.80 -0.81 1.75
C GLN A 134 10.81 -0.62 0.60
N PHE A 135 11.23 -1.01 -0.60
CA PHE A 135 10.39 -0.96 -1.80
C PHE A 135 10.22 -2.36 -2.37
N ARG A 136 8.97 -2.76 -2.60
CA ARG A 136 8.60 -3.95 -3.36
C ARG A 136 8.15 -3.51 -4.74
N VAL A 137 9.10 -3.61 -5.66
CA VAL A 137 8.88 -3.19 -7.04
C VAL A 137 8.09 -4.25 -7.79
N SER A 138 6.99 -3.83 -8.37
CA SER A 138 6.13 -4.70 -9.17
C SER A 138 6.71 -4.87 -10.58
N MET A 139 7.22 -6.05 -10.88
CA MET A 139 7.76 -6.43 -12.19
C MET A 139 7.34 -7.86 -12.54
N GLU A 140 6.95 -8.11 -13.80
CA GLU A 140 6.47 -9.42 -14.23
C GLU A 140 7.55 -10.28 -14.86
N SER A 141 8.53 -9.65 -15.51
CA SER A 141 9.57 -10.35 -16.26
C SER A 141 10.81 -9.48 -16.38
N PHE A 142 11.96 -10.11 -16.55
CA PHE A 142 13.21 -9.48 -16.99
C PHE A 142 13.23 -9.19 -18.50
N ASP A 143 12.27 -9.74 -19.26
CA ASP A 143 12.05 -9.41 -20.68
C ASP A 143 11.05 -8.25 -20.79
N GLU A 144 11.47 -7.15 -21.44
CA GLU A 144 10.66 -5.95 -21.60
C GLU A 144 9.32 -6.24 -22.26
N LYS A 145 9.30 -7.07 -23.33
CA LYS A 145 8.07 -7.36 -24.08
C LYS A 145 7.06 -8.15 -23.25
N LEU A 146 7.55 -9.08 -22.44
CA LEU A 146 6.70 -9.88 -21.54
C LEU A 146 6.16 -9.00 -20.40
N ASN A 147 7.01 -8.18 -19.80
CA ASN A 147 6.58 -7.24 -18.75
C ASN A 147 5.54 -6.26 -19.29
N ASP A 148 5.82 -5.62 -20.42
CA ASP A 148 4.96 -4.59 -21.01
C ASP A 148 3.61 -5.16 -21.50
N ARG A 149 3.59 -6.42 -21.93
CA ARG A 149 2.33 -7.11 -22.30
C ARG A 149 1.35 -7.19 -21.13
N THR A 150 1.87 -7.33 -19.91
CA THR A 150 1.05 -7.48 -18.71
C THR A 150 0.78 -6.14 -18.02
N ARG A 151 1.81 -5.29 -17.93
CA ARG A 151 1.76 -4.04 -17.16
C ARG A 151 1.50 -2.80 -17.99
N GLY A 152 1.60 -2.90 -19.32
CA GLY A 152 1.42 -1.80 -20.25
C GLY A 152 2.74 -1.30 -20.84
N LYS A 153 2.62 -0.67 -22.02
CA LYS A 153 3.74 -0.21 -22.84
C LYS A 153 4.70 0.69 -22.05
N ASN A 154 6.01 0.44 -22.20
CA ASN A 154 7.11 1.16 -21.57
C ASN A 154 7.14 1.06 -20.02
N SER A 155 6.37 0.17 -19.41
CA SER A 155 6.40 0.00 -17.96
C SER A 155 7.74 -0.58 -17.48
N PHE A 156 8.34 -1.51 -18.24
CA PHE A 156 9.65 -2.07 -17.94
C PHE A 156 10.75 -1.01 -17.90
N ARG A 157 10.86 -0.24 -18.99
CA ARG A 157 11.88 0.81 -19.09
C ARG A 157 11.77 1.85 -18.00
N LYS A 158 10.55 2.33 -17.72
CA LYS A 158 10.29 3.29 -16.63
C LYS A 158 10.59 2.76 -15.23
N ALA A 159 10.53 1.45 -15.06
CA ALA A 159 10.82 0.82 -13.78
C ALA A 159 12.30 0.49 -13.57
N THR A 160 13.11 0.50 -14.65
CA THR A 160 14.52 0.12 -14.64
C THR A 160 15.50 1.28 -14.89
N GLU A 161 15.03 2.41 -15.41
CA GLU A 161 15.78 3.67 -15.58
C GLU A 161 15.66 4.55 -14.33
#